data_172fdfe39e1117f64e6e51e79915fe26
#
_entry.id   172fdfe39e1117f64e6e51e79915fe26
#
_cell.length_a   1.000
_cell.length_b   1.000
_cell.length_c   1.000
_cell.angle_alpha   90.00
_cell.angle_beta   90.00
_cell.angle_gamma   90.00
#
_symmetry.space_group_name_H-M   'P 1'
#
loop_
_entity.id
_entity.type
_entity.pdbx_description
1 polymer ?
#
loop_
_entity_poly.entity_id
_entity_poly.type
_entity_poly.pdbx_seq_one_letter_code
_entity_poly.pdbx_strand_id
1 'polypeptide(L)'
;TLDSSIHYNQNDKRAENYTVGVSYLPEPGKVLHARHKYRRNENIYQQADGSYFYDKLSQLDLSAQWPLTRNLSAVARYNYAFEAKKPIEMLAGAEYRSSCGCWSAGMYAQRYVTGENTYKNAVFLTLQLKDLSNIVKLPKGATDMGGPGYIPNLDLSGRRKTKP
;
A
#
# COMPACT_ATOMS: atom_id res chain seq x y z
N THR A 1 -1.28 8.04 -14.26
CA THR A 1 -0.25 7.17 -14.88
C THR A 1 -0.72 5.73 -14.90
N LEU A 2 -0.33 4.99 -15.92
CA LEU A 2 -0.53 3.55 -16.05
C LEU A 2 0.84 2.90 -15.99
N ASP A 3 1.00 1.90 -15.13
CA ASP A 3 2.21 1.09 -15.05
C ASP A 3 1.86 -0.39 -15.20
N SER A 4 2.67 -1.10 -15.95
CA SER A 4 2.51 -2.54 -16.13
C SER A 4 3.87 -3.21 -16.19
N SER A 5 3.98 -4.37 -15.56
CA SER A 5 5.16 -5.23 -15.66
C SER A 5 4.72 -6.68 -15.85
N ILE A 6 5.37 -7.36 -16.78
CA ILE A 6 5.11 -8.77 -17.07
C ILE A 6 6.45 -9.50 -17.03
N HIS A 7 6.50 -10.57 -16.25
CA HIS A 7 7.61 -11.51 -16.25
C HIS A 7 7.17 -12.79 -16.97
N TYR A 8 7.80 -13.09 -18.10
CA TYR A 8 7.50 -14.24 -18.94
C TYR A 8 8.67 -15.24 -18.87
N ASN A 9 8.38 -16.50 -18.54
CA ASN A 9 9.35 -17.57 -18.57
C ASN A 9 9.37 -18.23 -19.96
N GLN A 10 10.52 -18.15 -20.64
CA GLN A 10 10.68 -18.70 -21.97
C GLN A 10 10.73 -20.24 -21.99
N ASN A 11 11.19 -20.87 -20.91
CA ASN A 11 11.28 -22.33 -20.82
C ASN A 11 9.90 -22.97 -20.73
N ASP A 12 9.01 -22.37 -19.95
CA ASP A 12 7.64 -22.88 -19.71
C ASP A 12 6.61 -22.25 -20.65
N LYS A 13 7.04 -21.30 -21.50
CA LYS A 13 6.16 -20.55 -22.43
C LYS A 13 4.92 -19.96 -21.75
N ARG A 14 5.05 -19.47 -20.50
CA ARG A 14 3.95 -18.96 -19.68
C ARG A 14 4.34 -17.69 -18.92
N ALA A 15 3.34 -16.84 -18.64
CA ALA A 15 3.53 -15.71 -17.77
C ALA A 15 3.57 -16.18 -16.31
N GLU A 16 4.67 -15.93 -15.60
CA GLU A 16 4.85 -16.28 -14.18
C GLU A 16 4.30 -15.20 -13.27
N ASN A 17 4.58 -13.95 -13.59
CA ASN A 17 4.16 -12.80 -12.80
C ASN A 17 3.70 -11.69 -13.72
N TYR A 18 2.61 -11.05 -13.38
CA TYR A 18 2.27 -9.75 -13.96
C TYR A 18 1.73 -8.81 -12.89
N THR A 19 2.01 -7.55 -13.08
CA THR A 19 1.50 -6.47 -12.26
C THR A 19 0.96 -5.40 -13.18
N VAL A 20 -0.26 -4.96 -12.94
CA VAL A 20 -0.88 -3.84 -13.65
C VAL A 20 -1.35 -2.85 -12.61
N GLY A 21 -0.96 -1.61 -12.75
CA GLY A 21 -1.29 -0.53 -11.85
C GLY A 21 -1.81 0.70 -12.58
N VAL A 22 -2.77 1.36 -11.98
CA VAL A 22 -3.31 2.65 -12.41
C VAL A 22 -3.21 3.63 -11.27
N SER A 23 -2.63 4.78 -11.54
CA SER A 23 -2.52 5.88 -10.56
C SER A 23 -3.17 7.13 -11.12
N TYR A 24 -4.11 7.67 -10.36
CA TYR A 24 -4.76 8.94 -10.64
C TYR A 24 -4.27 10.00 -9.66
N LEU A 25 -3.56 11.00 -10.21
CA LEU A 25 -2.93 12.08 -9.45
C LEU A 25 -3.36 13.43 -10.04
N PRO A 26 -4.58 13.89 -9.78
CA PRO A 26 -5.08 15.14 -10.36
C PRO A 26 -4.33 16.35 -9.84
N GLU A 27 -3.95 16.35 -8.56
CA GLU A 27 -3.29 17.45 -7.87
C GLU A 27 -2.29 16.89 -6.84
N PRO A 28 -1.29 17.66 -6.42
CA PRO A 28 -0.41 17.27 -5.34
C PRO A 28 -1.19 16.86 -4.09
N GLY A 29 -0.98 15.64 -3.61
CA GLY A 29 -1.63 15.09 -2.43
C GLY A 29 -2.96 14.40 -2.66
N LYS A 30 -3.54 14.49 -3.85
CA LYS A 30 -4.69 13.68 -4.24
C LYS A 30 -4.18 12.47 -5.02
N VAL A 31 -4.17 11.32 -4.39
CA VAL A 31 -3.67 10.07 -4.97
C VAL A 31 -4.72 9.00 -4.83
N LEU A 32 -5.09 8.39 -5.94
CA LEU A 32 -5.82 7.13 -5.98
C LEU A 32 -4.96 6.15 -6.76
N HIS A 33 -4.70 4.99 -6.18
CA HIS A 33 -3.90 3.96 -6.79
C HIS A 33 -4.61 2.62 -6.70
N ALA A 34 -4.67 1.91 -7.82
CA ALA A 34 -5.19 0.56 -7.91
C ALA A 34 -4.13 -0.31 -8.60
N ARG A 35 -3.76 -1.41 -7.98
CA ARG A 35 -2.78 -2.34 -8.53
C ARG A 35 -3.30 -3.77 -8.41
N HIS A 36 -3.30 -4.47 -9.52
CA HIS A 36 -3.52 -5.91 -9.57
C HIS A 36 -2.19 -6.62 -9.74
N LYS A 37 -1.89 -7.53 -8.83
CA LYS A 37 -0.67 -8.34 -8.84
C LYS A 37 -1.06 -9.81 -8.95
N TYR A 38 -0.56 -10.45 -9.97
CA TYR A 38 -0.66 -11.89 -10.15
C TYR A 38 0.73 -12.51 -10.06
N ARG A 39 0.86 -13.54 -9.26
CA ARG A 39 2.09 -14.33 -9.14
C ARG A 39 1.73 -15.80 -9.12
N ARG A 40 2.37 -16.55 -9.98
CA ARG A 40 2.36 -18.01 -9.95
C ARG A 40 3.56 -18.46 -9.13
N ASN A 41 3.32 -19.11 -8.00
CA ASN A 41 4.39 -19.71 -7.22
C ASN A 41 4.76 -21.06 -7.85
N GLU A 42 6.06 -21.32 -7.96
CA GLU A 42 6.60 -22.58 -8.46
C GLU A 42 6.55 -23.71 -7.43
N ASN A 43 6.03 -23.46 -6.23
CA ASN A 43 5.90 -24.52 -5.23
C ASN A 43 4.82 -25.49 -5.67
N ILE A 44 5.26 -26.55 -6.31
CA ILE A 44 4.45 -27.69 -6.70
C ILE A 44 4.26 -28.54 -5.44
N TYR A 45 3.10 -28.45 -4.83
CA TYR A 45 2.72 -29.40 -3.77
C TYR A 45 2.02 -30.58 -4.45
N GLN A 46 2.63 -31.77 -4.33
CA GLN A 46 1.98 -32.99 -4.76
C GLN A 46 1.01 -33.43 -3.67
N GLN A 47 -0.28 -33.46 -3.99
CA GLN A 47 -1.28 -34.03 -3.10
C GLN A 47 -1.16 -35.56 -3.07
N ALA A 48 -1.71 -36.18 -2.02
CA ALA A 48 -1.71 -37.64 -1.85
C ALA A 48 -2.42 -38.40 -2.99
N ASP A 49 -3.25 -37.71 -3.79
CA ASP A 49 -3.95 -38.21 -4.98
C ASP A 49 -3.13 -38.11 -6.28
N GLY A 50 -1.87 -37.62 -6.20
CA GLY A 50 -1.01 -37.44 -7.38
C GLY A 50 -1.25 -36.15 -8.15
N SER A 51 -2.21 -35.32 -7.79
CA SER A 51 -2.46 -34.02 -8.42
C SER A 51 -1.45 -32.96 -7.98
N TYR A 52 -1.07 -32.08 -8.91
CA TYR A 52 -0.17 -30.97 -8.64
C TYR A 52 -0.96 -29.70 -8.37
N PHE A 53 -0.80 -29.12 -7.19
CA PHE A 53 -1.35 -27.83 -6.85
C PHE A 53 -0.33 -26.71 -7.17
N TYR A 54 -0.74 -25.77 -8.00
CA TYR A 54 0.02 -24.54 -8.23
C TYR A 54 -0.53 -23.46 -7.30
N ASP A 55 0.31 -22.98 -6.41
CA ASP A 55 -0.06 -21.85 -5.56
C ASP A 55 -0.08 -20.57 -6.41
N LYS A 56 -1.29 -20.08 -6.66
CA LYS A 56 -1.53 -18.84 -7.40
C LYS A 56 -1.80 -17.74 -6.39
N LEU A 57 -1.11 -16.64 -6.50
CA LEU A 57 -1.37 -15.46 -5.70
C LEU A 57 -1.93 -14.36 -6.60
N SER A 58 -3.20 -14.04 -6.42
CA SER A 58 -3.86 -12.92 -7.09
C SER A 58 -4.33 -11.92 -6.06
N GLN A 59 -3.83 -10.70 -6.12
CA GLN A 59 -4.10 -9.65 -5.13
C GLN A 59 -4.50 -8.34 -5.82
N LEU A 60 -5.47 -7.66 -5.22
CA LEU A 60 -5.84 -6.29 -5.56
C LEU A 60 -5.42 -5.38 -4.41
N ASP A 61 -4.55 -4.43 -4.69
CA ASP A 61 -4.09 -3.40 -3.76
C ASP A 61 -4.68 -2.06 -4.19
N LEU A 62 -5.52 -1.50 -3.35
CA LEU A 62 -6.11 -0.18 -3.52
C LEU A 62 -5.55 0.74 -2.45
N SER A 63 -5.08 1.90 -2.84
CA SER A 63 -4.64 2.92 -1.90
C SER A 63 -5.11 4.31 -2.31
N ALA A 64 -5.40 5.13 -1.31
CA ALA A 64 -5.88 6.49 -1.49
C ALA A 64 -5.24 7.42 -0.47
N GLN A 65 -4.85 8.60 -0.93
CA GLN A 65 -4.53 9.75 -0.10
C GLN A 65 -5.36 10.93 -0.61
N TRP A 66 -6.10 11.59 0.28
CA TRP A 66 -6.95 12.69 -0.10
C TRP A 66 -6.93 13.79 0.94
N PRO A 67 -6.58 15.03 0.56
CA PRO A 67 -6.65 16.16 1.47
C PRO A 67 -8.11 16.53 1.74
N LEU A 68 -8.50 16.49 3.00
CA LEU A 68 -9.82 16.91 3.48
C LEU A 68 -9.86 18.42 3.72
N THR A 69 -8.74 18.94 4.23
CA THR A 69 -8.53 20.37 4.46
C THR A 69 -7.08 20.74 4.09
N ARG A 70 -6.71 22.02 4.24
CA ARG A 70 -5.33 22.47 3.99
C ARG A 70 -4.29 21.79 4.92
N ASN A 71 -4.73 21.30 6.06
CA ASN A 71 -3.87 20.75 7.11
C ASN A 71 -4.14 19.28 7.43
N LEU A 72 -5.23 18.71 6.89
CA LEU A 72 -5.66 17.35 7.20
C LEU A 72 -5.81 16.56 5.91
N SER A 73 -5.17 15.40 5.87
CA SER A 73 -5.27 14.41 4.79
C SER A 73 -5.80 13.09 5.33
N ALA A 74 -6.70 12.46 4.60
CA ALA A 74 -7.10 11.10 4.85
C ALA A 74 -6.23 10.15 4.02
N VAL A 75 -5.91 8.99 4.59
CA VAL A 75 -5.20 7.90 3.93
C VAL A 75 -5.95 6.59 4.14
N ALA A 76 -6.02 5.79 3.10
CA ALA A 76 -6.65 4.48 3.16
C ALA A 76 -5.90 3.49 2.27
N ARG A 77 -5.87 2.23 2.69
CA ARG A 77 -5.38 1.11 1.91
C ARG A 77 -6.25 -0.11 2.11
N TYR A 78 -6.49 -0.83 1.04
CA TYR A 78 -7.25 -2.07 1.04
C TYR A 78 -6.55 -3.08 0.14
N ASN A 79 -6.15 -4.20 0.73
CA ASN A 79 -5.49 -5.29 0.01
C ASN A 79 -6.37 -6.54 0.12
N TYR A 80 -6.78 -7.08 -1.03
CA TYR A 80 -7.67 -8.22 -1.14
C TYR A 80 -7.00 -9.38 -1.89
N ALA A 81 -7.07 -10.58 -1.32
CA ALA A 81 -6.62 -11.80 -1.96
C ALA A 81 -7.80 -12.55 -2.60
N PHE A 82 -7.76 -12.74 -3.90
CA PHE A 82 -8.81 -13.43 -4.63
C PHE A 82 -8.86 -14.92 -4.30
N GLU A 83 -7.70 -15.56 -4.12
CA GLU A 83 -7.61 -16.98 -3.79
C GLU A 83 -8.22 -17.29 -2.41
N ALA A 84 -7.86 -16.48 -1.43
CA ALA A 84 -8.38 -16.61 -0.07
C ALA A 84 -9.80 -16.05 0.08
N LYS A 85 -10.32 -15.33 -0.93
CA LYS A 85 -11.61 -14.63 -0.92
C LYS A 85 -11.81 -13.74 0.31
N LYS A 86 -10.72 -13.12 0.78
CA LYS A 86 -10.73 -12.29 2.01
C LYS A 86 -9.75 -11.11 1.89
N PRO A 87 -10.03 -10.01 2.61
CA PRO A 87 -9.05 -8.94 2.73
C PRO A 87 -7.86 -9.42 3.57
N ILE A 88 -6.64 -9.15 3.08
CA ILE A 88 -5.40 -9.45 3.79
C ILE A 88 -5.07 -8.31 4.74
N GLU A 89 -5.27 -7.08 4.28
CA GLU A 89 -4.92 -5.88 5.00
C GLU A 89 -5.89 -4.76 4.67
N MET A 90 -6.32 -4.07 5.70
CA MET A 90 -7.07 -2.83 5.60
C MET A 90 -6.41 -1.81 6.51
N LEU A 91 -6.17 -0.61 6.02
CA LEU A 91 -5.61 0.48 6.78
C LEU A 91 -6.41 1.74 6.45
N ALA A 92 -6.75 2.49 7.48
CA ALA A 92 -7.35 3.81 7.36
C ALA A 92 -6.71 4.74 8.38
N GLY A 93 -6.50 5.98 8.01
CA GLY A 93 -5.87 6.95 8.89
C GLY A 93 -6.09 8.39 8.45
N ALA A 94 -5.61 9.28 9.30
CA ALA A 94 -5.59 10.70 9.04
C ALA A 94 -4.24 11.29 9.45
N GLU A 95 -3.74 12.20 8.65
CA GLU A 95 -2.50 12.93 8.86
C GLU A 95 -2.81 14.42 9.00
N TYR A 96 -2.46 15.00 10.12
CA TYR A 96 -2.55 16.43 10.38
C TYR A 96 -1.18 17.06 10.29
N ARG A 97 -1.09 18.21 9.64
CA ARG A 97 0.10 19.02 9.56
C ARG A 97 -0.19 20.43 10.06
N SER A 98 0.67 20.93 10.94
CA SER A 98 0.55 22.28 11.44
C SER A 98 0.76 23.32 10.33
N SER A 99 0.10 24.47 10.42
CA SER A 99 0.18 25.55 9.42
C SER A 99 1.60 26.11 9.26
N CYS A 100 2.41 26.08 10.32
CA CYS A 100 3.84 26.45 10.25
C CYS A 100 4.70 25.36 9.58
N GLY A 101 4.17 24.15 9.40
CA GLY A 101 4.94 22.99 8.94
C GLY A 101 5.98 22.52 9.97
N CYS A 102 5.91 22.96 11.22
CA CYS A 102 6.87 22.66 12.27
C CYS A 102 6.70 21.24 12.82
N TRP A 103 5.47 20.71 12.78
CA TRP A 103 5.17 19.36 13.22
C TRP A 103 4.01 18.76 12.39
N SER A 104 3.97 17.45 12.37
CA SER A 104 2.84 16.70 11.84
C SER A 104 2.52 15.50 12.74
N ALA A 105 1.26 15.14 12.80
CA ALA A 105 0.78 13.98 13.54
C ALA A 105 -0.10 13.12 12.65
N GLY A 106 -0.01 11.82 12.82
CA GLY A 106 -0.85 10.86 12.09
C GLY A 106 -1.43 9.83 13.06
N MET A 107 -2.65 9.41 12.76
CA MET A 107 -3.31 8.30 13.43
C MET A 107 -3.79 7.30 12.37
N TYR A 108 -3.46 6.03 12.54
CA TYR A 108 -3.79 4.96 11.61
C TYR A 108 -4.36 3.77 12.36
N ALA A 109 -5.46 3.24 11.86
CA ALA A 109 -6.02 1.98 12.27
C ALA A 109 -5.74 0.95 11.17
N GLN A 110 -5.14 -0.17 11.53
CA GLN A 110 -4.81 -1.26 10.62
C GLN A 110 -5.46 -2.54 11.10
N ARG A 111 -6.06 -3.27 10.17
CA ARG A 111 -6.53 -4.64 10.36
C ARG A 111 -5.80 -5.54 9.38
N TYR A 112 -5.17 -6.58 9.86
CA TYR A 112 -4.40 -7.51 9.03
C TYR A 112 -4.59 -8.96 9.46
N VAL A 113 -4.40 -9.86 8.50
CA VAL A 113 -4.51 -11.30 8.71
C VAL A 113 -3.20 -11.83 9.29
N THR A 114 -3.28 -12.64 10.35
CA THR A 114 -2.12 -13.31 10.97
C THR A 114 -2.15 -14.83 10.82
N GLY A 115 -3.25 -15.39 10.34
CA GLY A 115 -3.43 -16.83 10.13
C GLY A 115 -4.66 -17.09 9.26
N GLU A 116 -5.02 -18.33 9.07
CA GLU A 116 -6.08 -18.71 8.10
C GLU A 116 -7.41 -17.94 8.30
N ASN A 117 -7.81 -17.65 9.52
CA ASN A 117 -9.02 -16.88 9.82
C ASN A 117 -8.86 -15.91 10.99
N THR A 118 -7.61 -15.56 11.34
CA THR A 118 -7.35 -14.70 12.49
C THR A 118 -6.95 -13.31 12.02
N TYR A 119 -7.71 -12.29 12.47
CA TYR A 119 -7.41 -10.88 12.22
C TYR A 119 -6.87 -10.23 13.50
N LYS A 120 -5.89 -9.37 13.32
CA LYS A 120 -5.42 -8.47 14.38
C LYS A 120 -5.70 -7.03 13.98
N ASN A 121 -6.08 -6.24 14.98
CA ASN A 121 -6.25 -4.80 14.84
C ASN A 121 -5.08 -4.11 15.54
N ALA A 122 -4.55 -3.08 14.92
CA ALA A 122 -3.50 -2.25 15.48
C ALA A 122 -3.85 -0.78 15.25
N VAL A 123 -3.48 0.07 16.21
CA VAL A 123 -3.59 1.52 16.07
C VAL A 123 -2.18 2.09 16.21
N PHE A 124 -1.82 2.98 15.30
CA PHE A 124 -0.52 3.64 15.29
C PHE A 124 -0.72 5.13 15.36
N LEU A 125 0.09 5.75 16.22
CA LEU A 125 0.19 7.20 16.32
C LEU A 125 1.60 7.61 15.88
N THR A 126 1.69 8.62 15.05
CA THR A 126 2.95 9.15 14.57
C THR A 126 3.03 10.63 14.92
N LEU A 127 4.17 11.08 15.36
CA LEU A 127 4.49 12.49 15.58
C LEU A 127 5.84 12.78 14.92
N GLN A 128 5.86 13.76 14.04
CA GLN A 128 7.09 14.24 13.43
C GLN A 128 7.30 15.71 13.75
N LEU A 129 8.48 16.02 14.22
CA LEU A 129 8.95 17.38 14.47
C LEU A 129 9.98 17.72 13.38
N LYS A 130 9.91 18.94 12.83
CA LYS A 130 10.67 19.34 11.62
C LYS A 130 12.19 19.17 11.77
N ASP A 131 12.72 19.43 12.95
CA ASP A 131 14.16 19.46 13.21
C ASP A 131 14.67 18.29 14.08
N LEU A 132 13.76 17.43 14.53
CA LEU A 132 14.10 16.17 15.21
C LEU A 132 13.90 15.01 14.24
N SER A 133 14.97 14.34 13.94
CA SER A 133 14.96 13.14 13.09
C SER A 133 13.92 12.12 13.56
N ASN A 134 13.24 11.50 12.62
CA ASN A 134 12.16 10.51 12.76
C ASN A 134 12.31 9.61 13.99
N ILE A 135 11.65 10.00 15.09
CA ILE A 135 11.71 9.27 16.36
C ILE A 135 10.82 8.02 16.30
N VAL A 136 9.84 7.99 15.42
CA VAL A 136 8.89 6.89 15.31
C VAL A 136 8.93 6.31 13.90
N LYS A 137 9.29 5.04 13.81
CA LYS A 137 9.17 4.29 12.54
C LYS A 137 7.69 3.99 12.27
N LEU A 138 7.16 4.48 11.17
CA LEU A 138 5.85 4.06 10.69
C LEU A 138 5.83 2.54 10.49
N PRO A 139 4.70 1.87 10.76
CA PRO A 139 4.55 0.46 10.43
C PRO A 139 4.75 0.28 8.92
N LYS A 140 5.33 -0.86 8.53
CA LYS A 140 5.64 -1.16 7.12
C LYS A 140 4.43 -0.97 6.20
N GLY A 141 3.22 -1.29 6.64
CA GLY A 141 2.00 -1.07 5.88
C GLY A 141 1.71 0.40 5.58
N ALA A 142 2.03 1.31 6.49
CA ALA A 142 1.84 2.75 6.28
C ALA A 142 2.94 3.37 5.40
N THR A 143 4.17 2.84 5.46
CA THR A 143 5.28 3.26 4.58
C THR A 143 5.16 2.67 3.18
N ASP A 144 4.64 1.46 3.04
CA ASP A 144 4.37 0.79 1.77
C ASP A 144 3.06 1.23 1.10
N MET A 145 2.35 2.20 1.67
CA MET A 145 1.31 2.92 0.93
C MET A 145 1.85 3.61 -0.32
N GLY A 146 3.16 3.64 -0.46
CA GLY A 146 3.93 4.21 -1.55
C GLY A 146 3.62 3.62 -2.91
N GLY A 147 2.35 3.67 -3.31
CA GLY A 147 2.01 3.71 -4.72
C GLY A 147 2.64 4.97 -5.33
N PRO A 148 2.86 5.00 -6.64
CA PRO A 148 3.38 6.19 -7.31
C PRO A 148 2.54 7.42 -6.93
N GLY A 149 3.17 8.41 -6.34
CA GLY A 149 2.54 9.67 -5.97
C GLY A 149 2.13 9.83 -4.50
N TYR A 150 2.20 8.78 -3.67
CA TYR A 150 2.02 8.95 -2.23
C TYR A 150 3.15 9.80 -1.65
N ILE A 151 2.80 10.82 -0.91
CA ILE A 151 3.73 11.72 -0.24
C ILE A 151 3.44 11.66 1.25
N PRO A 152 4.27 10.97 2.05
CA PRO A 152 4.12 10.97 3.49
C PRO A 152 4.29 12.40 4.00
N ASN A 153 3.43 12.80 4.94
CA ASN A 153 3.42 14.16 5.52
C ASN A 153 3.37 15.26 4.45
N LEU A 154 2.43 15.12 3.54
CA LEU A 154 2.25 15.99 2.40
C LEU A 154 2.20 17.46 2.79
N ASP A 155 3.07 18.26 2.18
CA ASP A 155 3.02 19.72 2.27
C ASP A 155 2.00 20.28 1.30
N LEU A 156 0.78 20.49 1.77
CA LEU A 156 -0.31 21.07 0.98
C LEU A 156 -0.11 22.55 0.65
N SER A 157 0.95 23.20 1.15
CA SER A 157 1.31 24.58 0.84
C SER A 157 1.96 24.76 -0.54
N GLY A 158 2.07 23.69 -1.33
CA GLY A 158 2.56 23.74 -2.71
C GLY A 158 4.08 23.75 -2.87
N ARG A 159 4.83 23.64 -1.78
CA ARG A 159 6.29 23.49 -1.90
C ARG A 159 6.67 22.04 -2.10
N ARG A 160 6.86 21.63 -3.34
CA ARG A 160 7.64 20.43 -3.62
C ARG A 160 9.02 20.61 -3.00
N LYS A 161 9.35 19.82 -1.98
CA LYS A 161 10.75 19.58 -1.68
C LYS A 161 11.30 18.70 -2.80
N THR A 162 11.91 19.30 -3.80
CA THR A 162 12.82 18.61 -4.69
C THR A 162 13.94 18.06 -3.82
N LYS A 163 14.10 16.74 -3.83
CA LYS A 163 15.21 16.06 -3.19
C LYS A 163 16.50 16.50 -3.93
N PRO A 164 17.58 16.85 -3.20
CA PRO A 164 18.86 17.09 -3.83
C PRO A 164 19.42 15.84 -4.50
#